data_4557acc814cb2b4248193d170d75bf84
#
_entry.id   4557acc814cb2b4248193d170d75bf84
#
_cell.length_a   1.000
_cell.length_b   1.000
_cell.length_c   1.000
_cell.angle_alpha   90.00
_cell.angle_beta   90.00
_cell.angle_gamma   90.00
#
_symmetry.space_group_name_H-M   'P 1'
#
loop_
_entity.id
_entity.type
_entity.pdbx_description
1 polymer ?
#
loop_
_entity_poly.entity_id
_entity_poly.type
_entity_poly.pdbx_seq_one_letter_code
_entity_poly.pdbx_strand_id
1 'polypeptide(L)'
;MKKIFSFLIMLLPLTASAQNESRRVSLEPRVGMTIAKMSGSALNLSTTWKAGCTGGVEVEIPLSDYYSLTTGADISNIGTGFKEQKQTQASVKEKLSVTYVTVPLQLKAYFKGPRGLSAHLGLQAGFLVNAKDKATVKSIRTMDLGDGTYLWENYTEKKSEKVSDKFRNVVAGIPMGLSYEYHQVMIDATYTLEILRQAVSLGTFNNWTYLTARNYPICITIGYKFRL
;
A
#
# COMPACT_ATOMS: atom_id res chain seq x y z
N MET A 1 -13.48 -12.99 -14.51
CA MET A 1 -13.05 -11.65 -14.89
C MET A 1 -14.07 -10.85 -15.69
N LYS A 2 -14.75 -11.42 -16.70
CA LYS A 2 -15.77 -10.70 -17.50
C LYS A 2 -16.99 -10.18 -16.71
N LYS A 3 -17.42 -10.85 -15.63
CA LYS A 3 -18.58 -10.45 -14.81
C LYS A 3 -18.33 -9.26 -13.89
N ILE A 4 -17.09 -9.01 -13.48
CA ILE A 4 -16.71 -7.86 -12.62
C ILE A 4 -16.67 -6.58 -13.45
N PHE A 5 -16.23 -6.67 -14.71
CA PHE A 5 -16.21 -5.55 -15.64
C PHE A 5 -17.62 -5.07 -16.01
N SER A 6 -18.59 -6.01 -16.10
CA SER A 6 -19.99 -5.70 -16.39
C SER A 6 -20.68 -4.97 -15.22
N PHE A 7 -20.28 -5.27 -13.97
CA PHE A 7 -20.85 -4.60 -12.79
C PHE A 7 -20.33 -3.15 -12.64
N LEU A 8 -19.09 -2.90 -13.06
CA LEU A 8 -18.50 -1.56 -13.04
C LEU A 8 -19.15 -0.62 -14.08
N ILE A 9 -19.56 -1.16 -15.23
CA ILE A 9 -20.25 -0.39 -16.29
C ILE A 9 -21.71 -0.08 -15.92
N MET A 10 -22.33 -0.90 -15.08
CA MET A 10 -23.74 -0.71 -14.67
C MET A 10 -23.93 0.39 -13.62
N LEU A 11 -22.85 0.87 -12.98
CA LEU A 11 -22.85 2.01 -12.05
C LEU A 11 -22.78 3.38 -12.74
N LEU A 12 -22.47 3.42 -14.04
CA LEU A 12 -22.34 4.66 -14.81
C LEU A 12 -23.65 5.44 -15.10
N PRO A 13 -24.86 4.84 -15.18
CA PRO A 13 -26.06 5.61 -15.50
C PRO A 13 -26.71 6.35 -14.31
N LEU A 14 -26.23 6.18 -13.08
CA LEU A 14 -26.82 6.84 -11.91
C LEU A 14 -26.45 8.33 -11.77
N THR A 15 -25.59 8.86 -12.63
CA THR A 15 -25.05 10.22 -12.55
C THR A 15 -25.75 11.25 -13.45
N ALA A 16 -26.77 10.84 -14.23
CA ALA A 16 -27.39 11.72 -15.25
C ALA A 16 -28.44 12.71 -14.75
N SER A 17 -28.69 12.82 -13.44
CA SER A 17 -29.80 13.64 -12.93
C SER A 17 -29.42 14.81 -12.01
N ALA A 18 -28.15 15.14 -11.86
CA ALA A 18 -27.71 16.26 -11.00
C ALA A 18 -27.15 17.42 -11.82
N GLN A 19 -28.01 18.09 -12.57
CA GLN A 19 -27.67 19.35 -13.26
C GLN A 19 -27.86 20.55 -12.33
N ASN A 20 -26.86 20.79 -11.48
CA ASN A 20 -26.62 22.10 -10.89
C ASN A 20 -25.13 22.40 -11.10
N GLU A 21 -24.76 23.53 -11.69
CA GLU A 21 -23.39 23.81 -12.16
C GLU A 21 -22.29 23.74 -11.11
N SER A 22 -22.62 23.74 -9.83
CA SER A 22 -21.68 23.59 -8.72
C SER A 22 -21.47 22.14 -8.23
N ARG A 23 -22.21 21.16 -8.76
CA ARG A 23 -22.19 19.76 -8.30
C ARG A 23 -21.92 18.81 -9.44
N ARG A 24 -20.69 18.79 -9.93
CA ARG A 24 -20.30 17.89 -11.02
C ARG A 24 -19.52 16.70 -10.45
N VAL A 25 -19.85 15.51 -10.94
CA VAL A 25 -19.04 14.32 -10.73
C VAL A 25 -17.63 14.61 -11.24
N SER A 26 -16.63 14.21 -10.50
CA SER A 26 -15.24 14.39 -10.94
C SER A 26 -14.47 13.07 -10.94
N LEU A 27 -13.53 12.99 -11.86
CA LEU A 27 -12.59 11.90 -12.03
C LEU A 27 -11.19 12.42 -11.68
N GLU A 28 -10.49 11.71 -10.82
CA GLU A 28 -9.15 12.08 -10.35
C GLU A 28 -8.15 10.93 -10.55
N PRO A 29 -7.40 10.91 -11.66
CA PRO A 29 -6.19 10.10 -11.72
C PRO A 29 -5.18 10.63 -10.72
N ARG A 30 -4.58 9.71 -9.94
CA ARG A 30 -3.63 10.04 -8.89
C ARG A 30 -2.45 9.09 -8.83
N VAL A 31 -1.30 9.61 -8.44
CA VAL A 31 -0.08 8.85 -8.20
C VAL A 31 0.57 9.33 -6.91
N GLY A 32 1.36 8.48 -6.28
CA GLY A 32 1.99 8.88 -5.04
C GLY A 32 2.90 7.81 -4.43
N MET A 33 3.17 8.03 -3.17
CA MET A 33 4.05 7.18 -2.37
C MET A 33 3.28 6.57 -1.21
N THR A 34 3.64 5.36 -0.87
CA THR A 34 3.22 4.68 0.35
C THR A 34 4.39 4.57 1.30
N ILE A 35 4.14 4.76 2.58
CA ILE A 35 5.10 4.49 3.65
C ILE A 35 4.40 3.54 4.61
N ALA A 36 4.92 2.32 4.74
CA ALA A 36 4.28 1.29 5.56
C ALA A 36 5.27 0.59 6.47
N LYS A 37 4.74 0.08 7.58
CA LYS A 37 5.44 -0.75 8.54
C LYS A 37 4.49 -1.83 9.03
N MET A 38 4.93 -3.07 9.09
CA MET A 38 4.20 -4.15 9.73
C MET A 38 4.46 -4.16 11.24
N SER A 39 3.41 -4.37 12.03
CA SER A 39 3.51 -4.61 13.47
C SER A 39 2.67 -5.82 13.84
N GLY A 40 3.21 -6.69 14.70
CA GLY A 40 2.52 -7.90 15.17
C GLY A 40 3.11 -8.40 16.48
N SER A 41 2.27 -8.96 17.34
CA SER A 41 2.62 -9.36 18.72
C SER A 41 3.63 -10.52 18.81
N ALA A 42 3.82 -11.27 17.73
CA ALA A 42 4.74 -12.42 17.68
C ALA A 42 6.04 -12.12 16.91
N LEU A 43 6.21 -10.89 16.42
CA LEU A 43 7.42 -10.49 15.74
C LEU A 43 8.41 -9.92 16.75
N ASN A 44 9.24 -10.80 17.33
CA ASN A 44 10.51 -10.38 17.96
C ASN A 44 11.49 -9.77 16.94
N LEU A 45 11.08 -9.67 15.68
CA LEU A 45 11.85 -9.06 14.59
C LEU A 45 11.56 -7.55 14.56
N SER A 46 12.59 -6.76 14.75
CA SER A 46 12.50 -5.31 14.59
C SER A 46 12.23 -4.97 13.13
N THR A 47 10.99 -4.57 12.84
CA THR A 47 10.58 -4.10 11.51
C THR A 47 10.96 -2.65 11.29
N THR A 48 11.18 -2.28 10.03
CA THR A 48 11.50 -0.91 9.61
C THR A 48 10.48 -0.41 8.60
N TRP A 49 10.32 0.91 8.53
CA TRP A 49 9.48 1.54 7.52
C TRP A 49 10.00 1.25 6.11
N LYS A 50 9.08 1.01 5.20
CA LYS A 50 9.38 0.81 3.78
C LYS A 50 8.53 1.76 2.94
N ALA A 51 9.21 2.46 2.02
CA ALA A 51 8.55 3.22 0.99
C ALA A 51 8.14 2.32 -0.18
N GLY A 52 7.00 2.62 -0.76
CA GLY A 52 6.45 2.00 -1.96
C GLY A 52 5.79 3.06 -2.84
N CYS A 53 5.18 2.62 -3.94
CA CYS A 53 4.44 3.47 -4.86
C CYS A 53 2.95 3.13 -4.81
N THR A 54 2.13 4.11 -5.08
CA THR A 54 0.68 3.96 -5.27
C THR A 54 0.24 4.75 -6.49
N GLY A 55 -0.84 4.32 -7.12
CA GLY A 55 -1.47 5.06 -8.21
C GLY A 55 -2.82 4.45 -8.53
N GLY A 56 -3.72 5.29 -9.04
CA GLY A 56 -5.07 4.85 -9.34
C GLY A 56 -5.95 5.98 -9.83
N VAL A 57 -7.24 5.76 -9.70
CA VAL A 57 -8.28 6.70 -10.10
C VAL A 57 -9.34 6.78 -9.03
N GLU A 58 -9.68 7.98 -8.62
CA GLU A 58 -10.80 8.28 -7.71
C GLU A 58 -11.94 8.93 -8.49
N VAL A 59 -13.16 8.58 -8.14
CA VAL A 59 -14.40 9.24 -8.60
C VAL A 59 -15.03 9.89 -7.39
N GLU A 60 -15.30 11.17 -7.50
CA GLU A 60 -16.01 11.93 -6.46
C GLU A 60 -17.39 12.33 -6.94
N ILE A 61 -18.40 11.99 -6.14
CA ILE A 61 -19.81 12.27 -6.34
C ILE A 61 -20.24 13.27 -5.28
N PRO A 62 -20.49 14.54 -5.61
CA PRO A 62 -20.92 15.52 -4.65
C PRO A 62 -22.35 15.22 -4.18
N LEU A 63 -22.54 15.13 -2.87
CA LEU A 63 -23.85 14.94 -2.22
C LEU A 63 -24.45 16.27 -1.77
N SER A 64 -23.60 17.21 -1.37
CA SER A 64 -23.98 18.55 -0.94
C SER A 64 -22.82 19.53 -1.16
N ASP A 65 -22.99 20.80 -0.80
CA ASP A 65 -21.94 21.82 -0.92
C ASP A 65 -20.72 21.51 -0.03
N TYR A 66 -20.90 20.66 0.99
CA TYR A 66 -19.85 20.34 1.96
C TYR A 66 -19.49 18.85 2.02
N TYR A 67 -20.27 17.99 1.37
CA TYR A 67 -20.07 16.54 1.46
C TYR A 67 -20.05 15.90 0.09
N SER A 68 -19.14 14.99 -0.11
CA SER A 68 -19.02 14.15 -1.30
C SER A 68 -18.81 12.70 -0.90
N LEU A 69 -19.29 11.80 -1.74
CA LEU A 69 -18.94 10.38 -1.68
C LEU A 69 -17.80 10.12 -2.66
N THR A 70 -16.73 9.46 -2.22
CA THR A 70 -15.62 9.08 -3.09
C THR A 70 -15.47 7.58 -3.15
N THR A 71 -15.16 7.07 -4.33
CA THR A 71 -14.80 5.68 -4.59
C THR A 71 -13.77 5.62 -5.70
N GLY A 72 -13.14 4.49 -5.89
CA GLY A 72 -12.11 4.37 -6.91
C GLY A 72 -11.41 3.04 -6.92
N ALA A 73 -10.27 2.99 -7.58
CA ALA A 73 -9.39 1.84 -7.57
C ALA A 73 -7.93 2.31 -7.58
N ASP A 74 -7.15 1.84 -6.61
CA ASP A 74 -5.73 2.13 -6.52
C ASP A 74 -4.91 0.84 -6.51
N ILE A 75 -3.75 0.87 -7.14
CA ILE A 75 -2.72 -0.15 -6.98
C ILE A 75 -1.67 0.41 -6.03
N SER A 76 -1.46 -0.26 -4.91
CA SER A 76 -0.52 0.17 -3.89
C SER A 76 0.50 -0.91 -3.57
N ASN A 77 1.78 -0.55 -3.60
CA ASN A 77 2.86 -1.40 -3.15
C ASN A 77 3.19 -1.03 -1.70
N ILE A 78 2.85 -1.91 -0.79
CA ILE A 78 3.11 -1.76 0.65
C ILE A 78 4.04 -2.86 1.14
N GLY A 79 4.62 -2.70 2.30
CA GLY A 79 5.47 -3.75 2.86
C GLY A 79 6.26 -3.28 4.07
N THR A 80 7.24 -4.09 4.42
CA THR A 80 8.13 -3.78 5.55
C THR A 80 9.57 -4.18 5.22
N GLY A 81 10.51 -3.48 5.82
CA GLY A 81 11.88 -3.96 5.90
C GLY A 81 12.10 -4.63 7.26
N PHE A 82 13.06 -5.52 7.33
CA PHE A 82 13.53 -6.10 8.58
C PHE A 82 14.89 -5.48 8.92
N LYS A 83 15.17 -5.28 10.21
CA LYS A 83 16.50 -4.83 10.63
C LYS A 83 17.54 -5.85 10.22
N GLU A 84 18.64 -5.36 9.71
CA GLU A 84 19.77 -6.15 9.30
C GLU A 84 20.28 -7.01 10.47
N GLN A 85 20.23 -8.33 10.30
CA GLN A 85 20.83 -9.26 11.26
C GLN A 85 22.32 -9.40 10.91
N LYS A 86 23.15 -8.82 11.75
CA LYS A 86 24.60 -8.94 11.64
C LYS A 86 25.07 -10.12 12.47
N GLN A 87 25.59 -11.13 11.82
CA GLN A 87 26.42 -12.17 12.43
C GLN A 87 27.88 -11.89 12.06
N THR A 88 28.82 -12.45 12.83
CA THR A 88 30.26 -12.13 12.76
C THR A 88 30.85 -12.16 11.34
N GLN A 89 30.28 -12.94 10.42
CA GLN A 89 30.77 -13.10 9.04
C GLN A 89 29.66 -12.96 7.98
N ALA A 90 28.43 -12.66 8.37
CA ALA A 90 27.33 -12.53 7.42
C ALA A 90 26.35 -11.44 7.88
N SER A 91 25.76 -10.73 6.91
CA SER A 91 24.71 -9.76 7.12
C SER A 91 23.55 -10.10 6.21
N VAL A 92 22.37 -10.27 6.80
CA VAL A 92 21.13 -10.58 6.08
C VAL A 92 20.17 -9.41 6.18
N LYS A 93 19.77 -8.88 5.01
CA LYS A 93 18.82 -7.80 4.88
C LYS A 93 17.61 -8.29 4.10
N GLU A 94 16.44 -8.33 4.75
CA GLU A 94 15.20 -8.79 4.15
C GLU A 94 14.23 -7.63 3.93
N LYS A 95 13.50 -7.67 2.83
CA LYS A 95 12.47 -6.70 2.46
C LYS A 95 11.27 -7.41 1.88
N LEU A 96 10.14 -7.29 2.56
CA LEU A 96 8.86 -7.77 2.09
C LEU A 96 8.16 -6.69 1.26
N SER A 97 7.64 -7.08 0.10
CA SER A 97 6.90 -6.20 -0.81
C SER A 97 5.59 -6.86 -1.17
N VAL A 98 4.48 -6.21 -0.85
CA VAL A 98 3.14 -6.70 -1.12
C VAL A 98 2.39 -5.67 -1.95
N THR A 99 1.74 -6.11 -3.01
CA THR A 99 0.97 -5.25 -3.91
C THR A 99 -0.50 -5.62 -3.81
N TYR A 100 -1.34 -4.62 -3.51
CA TYR A 100 -2.79 -4.73 -3.45
C TYR A 100 -3.43 -3.83 -4.50
N VAL A 101 -4.56 -4.27 -5.04
CA VAL A 101 -5.57 -3.40 -5.64
C VAL A 101 -6.59 -3.10 -4.56
N THR A 102 -6.83 -1.84 -4.29
CA THR A 102 -7.74 -1.38 -3.23
C THR A 102 -8.90 -0.61 -3.83
N VAL A 103 -10.08 -0.81 -3.26
CA VAL A 103 -11.33 -0.12 -3.63
C VAL A 103 -11.85 0.57 -2.37
N PRO A 104 -11.64 1.89 -2.23
CA PRO A 104 -12.18 2.67 -1.13
C PRO A 104 -13.63 3.08 -1.40
N LEU A 105 -14.38 3.28 -0.34
CA LEU A 105 -15.66 3.99 -0.30
C LEU A 105 -15.62 4.94 0.88
N GLN A 106 -15.55 6.25 0.61
CA GLN A 106 -15.27 7.25 1.62
C GLN A 106 -16.28 8.40 1.56
N LEU A 107 -16.59 8.97 2.71
CA LEU A 107 -17.26 10.26 2.82
C LEU A 107 -16.19 11.34 2.97
N LYS A 108 -16.22 12.35 2.09
CA LYS A 108 -15.35 13.51 2.10
C LYS A 108 -16.14 14.74 2.56
N ALA A 109 -15.60 15.47 3.53
CA ALA A 109 -16.18 16.68 4.09
C ALA A 109 -15.27 17.88 3.81
N TYR A 110 -15.80 18.91 3.16
CA TYR A 110 -15.09 20.14 2.83
C TYR A 110 -15.26 21.18 3.94
N PHE A 111 -14.16 21.81 4.34
CA PHE A 111 -14.16 22.84 5.38
C PHE A 111 -14.60 24.20 4.83
N LYS A 112 -15.42 24.92 5.60
CA LYS A 112 -15.90 26.26 5.24
C LYS A 112 -14.81 27.34 5.25
N GLY A 113 -13.72 27.16 5.99
CA GLY A 113 -12.68 28.15 6.19
C GLY A 113 -11.63 28.13 5.07
N PRO A 114 -10.63 27.24 5.13
CA PRO A 114 -9.62 27.16 4.08
C PRO A 114 -10.21 26.56 2.82
N ARG A 115 -10.29 27.36 1.75
CA ARG A 115 -10.80 26.89 0.46
C ARG A 115 -9.95 25.72 -0.02
N GLY A 116 -10.60 24.61 -0.41
CA GLY A 116 -9.95 23.41 -0.94
C GLY A 116 -9.51 22.37 0.09
N LEU A 117 -9.56 22.67 1.39
CA LEU A 117 -9.26 21.69 2.42
C LEU A 117 -10.47 20.79 2.68
N SER A 118 -10.23 19.48 2.73
CA SER A 118 -11.24 18.47 3.05
C SER A 118 -10.67 17.37 3.93
N ALA A 119 -11.53 16.69 4.67
CA ALA A 119 -11.21 15.47 5.40
C ALA A 119 -12.05 14.33 4.84
N HIS A 120 -11.52 13.11 4.84
CA HIS A 120 -12.24 11.94 4.39
C HIS A 120 -12.09 10.79 5.37
N LEU A 121 -13.12 9.96 5.41
CA LEU A 121 -13.18 8.74 6.22
C LEU A 121 -14.07 7.73 5.52
N GLY A 122 -13.73 6.45 5.59
CA GLY A 122 -14.56 5.42 4.95
C GLY A 122 -14.13 4.00 5.23
N LEU A 123 -14.52 3.14 4.32
CA LEU A 123 -14.16 1.72 4.29
C LEU A 123 -13.36 1.42 3.02
N GLN A 124 -12.48 0.45 3.10
CA GLN A 124 -11.66 0.01 1.97
C GLN A 124 -11.56 -1.50 1.95
N ALA A 125 -11.77 -2.09 0.78
CA ALA A 125 -11.42 -3.48 0.50
C ALA A 125 -10.15 -3.51 -0.36
N GLY A 126 -9.25 -4.44 -0.07
CA GLY A 126 -8.03 -4.63 -0.84
C GLY A 126 -7.90 -6.08 -1.28
N PHE A 127 -7.43 -6.29 -2.51
CA PHE A 127 -7.22 -7.60 -3.12
C PHE A 127 -5.74 -7.79 -3.41
N LEU A 128 -5.18 -8.90 -2.94
CA LEU A 128 -3.78 -9.23 -3.15
C LEU A 128 -3.51 -9.51 -4.64
N VAL A 129 -2.56 -8.79 -5.21
CA VAL A 129 -2.07 -9.02 -6.57
C VAL A 129 -0.78 -9.82 -6.55
N ASN A 130 0.15 -9.43 -5.68
CA ASN A 130 1.46 -10.05 -5.63
C ASN A 130 2.14 -9.79 -4.28
N ALA A 131 2.88 -10.78 -3.79
CA ALA A 131 3.76 -10.62 -2.65
C ALA A 131 5.13 -11.24 -2.97
N LYS A 132 6.20 -10.46 -2.73
CA LYS A 132 7.59 -10.88 -2.96
C LYS A 132 8.42 -10.60 -1.73
N ASP A 133 9.17 -11.60 -1.33
CA ASP A 133 10.24 -11.46 -0.35
C ASP A 133 11.58 -11.34 -1.08
N LYS A 134 12.39 -10.37 -0.65
CA LYS A 134 13.72 -10.11 -1.18
C LYS A 134 14.73 -10.16 -0.04
N ALA A 135 15.55 -11.18 -0.02
CA ALA A 135 16.67 -11.32 0.89
C ALA A 135 17.98 -10.94 0.17
N THR A 136 18.80 -10.13 0.83
CA THR A 136 20.16 -9.83 0.41
C THR A 136 21.10 -10.33 1.49
N VAL A 137 21.84 -11.36 1.18
CA VAL A 137 22.84 -11.97 2.07
C VAL A 137 24.20 -11.44 1.65
N LYS A 138 24.90 -10.76 2.54
CA LYS A 138 26.31 -10.40 2.38
C LYS A 138 27.12 -11.29 3.29
N SER A 139 28.04 -12.05 2.75
CA SER A 139 28.96 -12.90 3.51
C SER A 139 30.39 -12.71 3.04
N ILE A 140 31.33 -13.03 3.89
CA ILE A 140 32.74 -13.09 3.54
C ILE A 140 33.07 -14.55 3.26
N ARG A 141 33.48 -14.85 2.04
CA ARG A 141 33.93 -16.17 1.64
C ARG A 141 35.43 -16.22 1.73
N THR A 142 35.94 -17.24 2.38
CA THR A 142 37.36 -17.53 2.41
C THR A 142 37.68 -18.50 1.26
N MET A 143 38.59 -18.14 0.40
CA MET A 143 39.07 -18.97 -0.68
C MET A 143 40.47 -19.45 -0.31
N ASP A 144 40.66 -20.75 -0.21
CA ASP A 144 41.96 -21.36 0.01
C ASP A 144 42.68 -21.49 -1.36
N LEU A 145 43.88 -20.92 -1.46
CA LEU A 145 44.67 -20.93 -2.68
C LEU A 145 45.59 -22.16 -2.78
N GLY A 146 45.49 -23.09 -1.81
CA GLY A 146 46.26 -24.34 -1.86
C GLY A 146 47.69 -24.26 -1.37
N ASP A 147 48.20 -23.07 -1.02
CA ASP A 147 49.52 -22.80 -0.47
C ASP A 147 49.49 -22.35 1.00
N GLY A 148 48.34 -22.51 1.67
CA GLY A 148 48.08 -22.00 3.02
C GLY A 148 47.70 -20.52 3.08
N THR A 149 47.55 -19.87 1.93
CA THR A 149 47.10 -18.48 1.82
C THR A 149 45.57 -18.44 1.65
N TYR A 150 44.90 -17.59 2.41
CA TYR A 150 43.45 -17.40 2.36
C TYR A 150 43.12 -16.02 1.81
N LEU A 151 42.34 -15.96 0.71
CA LEU A 151 41.76 -14.74 0.19
C LEU A 151 40.34 -14.56 0.78
N TRP A 152 40.07 -13.36 1.25
CA TRP A 152 38.74 -12.96 1.77
C TRP A 152 37.99 -12.22 0.68
N GLU A 153 36.91 -12.80 0.17
CA GLU A 153 36.08 -12.18 -0.85
C GLU A 153 34.71 -11.82 -0.28
N ASN A 154 34.27 -10.60 -0.55
CA ASN A 154 32.93 -10.15 -0.23
C ASN A 154 31.92 -10.74 -1.21
N TYR A 155 31.14 -11.71 -0.77
CA TYR A 155 30.10 -12.33 -1.55
C TYR A 155 28.75 -11.72 -1.25
N THR A 156 27.98 -11.33 -2.29
CA THR A 156 26.62 -10.80 -2.14
C THR A 156 25.65 -11.67 -2.94
N GLU A 157 24.78 -12.36 -2.25
CA GLU A 157 23.72 -13.15 -2.86
C GLU A 157 22.36 -12.43 -2.69
N LYS A 158 21.60 -12.32 -3.78
CA LYS A 158 20.27 -11.77 -3.78
C LYS A 158 19.27 -12.89 -4.09
N LYS A 159 18.39 -13.20 -3.14
CA LYS A 159 17.28 -14.13 -3.31
C LYS A 159 15.98 -13.35 -3.41
N SER A 160 15.11 -13.75 -4.34
CA SER A 160 13.75 -13.19 -4.45
C SER A 160 12.78 -14.34 -4.61
N GLU A 161 11.86 -14.46 -3.68
CA GLU A 161 10.84 -15.51 -3.65
C GLU A 161 9.43 -14.89 -3.72
N LYS A 162 8.53 -15.55 -4.46
CA LYS A 162 7.13 -15.18 -4.49
C LYS A 162 6.46 -15.86 -3.30
N VAL A 163 5.84 -15.05 -2.42
CA VAL A 163 5.24 -15.52 -1.16
C VAL A 163 3.74 -15.18 -1.09
N SER A 164 3.09 -15.05 -2.24
CA SER A 164 1.67 -14.65 -2.32
C SER A 164 0.75 -15.62 -1.57
N ASP A 165 1.08 -16.90 -1.58
CA ASP A 165 0.29 -17.95 -0.94
C ASP A 165 0.29 -17.86 0.60
N LYS A 166 1.23 -17.09 1.15
CA LYS A 166 1.39 -16.88 2.60
C LYS A 166 0.60 -15.68 3.12
N PHE A 167 -0.07 -14.94 2.23
CA PHE A 167 -0.84 -13.74 2.55
C PHE A 167 -2.32 -13.95 2.31
N ARG A 168 -3.15 -13.22 3.05
CA ARG A 168 -4.59 -13.16 2.77
C ARG A 168 -4.83 -12.48 1.43
N ASN A 169 -5.71 -13.09 0.62
CA ASN A 169 -6.12 -12.55 -0.67
C ASN A 169 -6.96 -11.28 -0.53
N VAL A 170 -7.67 -11.12 0.59
CA VAL A 170 -8.55 -9.98 0.84
C VAL A 170 -8.19 -9.34 2.17
N VAL A 171 -8.07 -8.02 2.15
CA VAL A 171 -7.86 -7.18 3.33
C VAL A 171 -8.97 -6.13 3.40
N ALA A 172 -9.27 -5.66 4.59
CA ALA A 172 -10.21 -4.57 4.80
C ALA A 172 -9.62 -3.57 5.79
N GLY A 173 -9.94 -2.29 5.58
CA GLY A 173 -9.43 -1.21 6.40
C GLY A 173 -10.35 -0.01 6.43
N ILE A 174 -10.02 0.92 7.32
CA ILE A 174 -10.65 2.23 7.46
C ILE A 174 -9.62 3.27 7.01
N PRO A 175 -9.70 3.77 5.77
CA PRO A 175 -8.92 4.91 5.32
C PRO A 175 -9.49 6.19 5.96
N MET A 176 -8.58 7.04 6.43
CA MET A 176 -8.89 8.37 6.94
C MET A 176 -7.77 9.33 6.57
N GLY A 177 -8.11 10.56 6.22
CA GLY A 177 -7.09 11.50 5.79
C GLY A 177 -7.59 12.91 5.55
N LEU A 178 -6.67 13.70 5.03
CA LEU A 178 -6.87 15.09 4.65
C LEU A 178 -6.45 15.28 3.20
N SER A 179 -7.24 16.06 2.47
CA SER A 179 -6.95 16.43 1.09
C SER A 179 -7.00 17.94 0.93
N TYR A 180 -6.16 18.44 0.06
CA TYR A 180 -6.14 19.86 -0.31
C TYR A 180 -6.20 20.01 -1.82
N GLU A 181 -7.22 20.74 -2.30
CA GLU A 181 -7.43 21.05 -3.72
C GLU A 181 -6.98 22.49 -4.02
N TYR A 182 -6.08 22.62 -4.99
CA TYR A 182 -5.66 23.90 -5.54
C TYR A 182 -5.71 23.87 -7.07
N HIS A 183 -6.56 24.69 -7.68
CA HIS A 183 -6.73 24.75 -9.14
C HIS A 183 -6.86 23.36 -9.82
N GLN A 184 -7.69 22.47 -9.30
CA GLN A 184 -7.89 21.10 -9.80
C GLN A 184 -6.73 20.13 -9.48
N VAL A 185 -5.61 20.58 -8.92
CA VAL A 185 -4.58 19.71 -8.38
C VAL A 185 -4.99 19.31 -6.97
N MET A 186 -5.05 18.03 -6.71
CA MET A 186 -5.36 17.46 -5.41
C MET A 186 -4.09 16.91 -4.79
N ILE A 187 -3.84 17.25 -3.53
CA ILE A 187 -2.83 16.60 -2.69
C ILE A 187 -3.57 15.91 -1.57
N ASP A 188 -3.31 14.64 -1.38
CA ASP A 188 -3.97 13.81 -0.39
C ASP A 188 -2.97 13.10 0.52
N ALA A 189 -3.31 13.04 1.80
CA ALA A 189 -2.58 12.28 2.80
C ALA A 189 -3.56 11.35 3.53
N THR A 190 -3.49 10.07 3.24
CA THR A 190 -4.38 9.03 3.77
C THR A 190 -3.62 8.07 4.65
N TYR A 191 -4.12 7.84 5.85
CA TYR A 191 -3.74 6.75 6.74
C TYR A 191 -4.80 5.68 6.73
N THR A 192 -4.41 4.40 6.56
CA THR A 192 -5.36 3.29 6.58
C THR A 192 -5.17 2.42 7.83
N LEU A 193 -6.23 2.29 8.61
CA LEU A 193 -6.29 1.37 9.74
C LEU A 193 -6.77 0.01 9.23
N GLU A 194 -5.89 -1.00 9.14
CA GLU A 194 -6.30 -2.35 8.76
C GLU A 194 -7.14 -3.01 9.86
N ILE A 195 -8.35 -3.44 9.50
CA ILE A 195 -9.28 -4.17 10.40
C ILE A 195 -8.93 -5.65 10.41
N LEU A 196 -8.72 -6.24 9.24
CA LEU A 196 -8.39 -7.65 9.08
C LEU A 196 -6.88 -7.84 9.26
N ARG A 197 -6.50 -8.64 10.25
CA ARG A 197 -5.11 -9.03 10.45
C ARG A 197 -4.65 -9.91 9.29
N GLN A 198 -3.48 -9.61 8.76
CA GLN A 198 -2.82 -10.48 7.79
C GLN A 198 -2.24 -11.69 8.54
N ALA A 199 -2.61 -12.89 8.11
CA ALA A 199 -1.89 -14.07 8.52
C ALA A 199 -0.64 -14.18 7.63
N VAL A 200 0.53 -13.96 8.18
CA VAL A 200 1.80 -14.10 7.48
C VAL A 200 2.48 -15.34 8.05
N SER A 201 2.70 -16.33 7.21
CA SER A 201 3.57 -17.45 7.56
C SER A 201 5.02 -17.02 7.25
N LEU A 202 5.73 -16.51 8.23
CA LEU A 202 7.16 -16.22 8.12
C LEU A 202 7.93 -17.46 8.56
N GLY A 203 8.58 -18.13 7.62
CA GLY A 203 9.49 -19.23 7.89
C GLY A 203 10.93 -18.77 7.78
N THR A 204 11.65 -18.79 8.87
CA THR A 204 13.09 -19.01 8.84
C THR A 204 13.29 -20.52 8.59
N PHE A 205 14.24 -20.90 7.72
CA PHE A 205 14.62 -22.27 7.40
C PHE A 205 14.32 -23.27 8.54
N ASN A 206 13.22 -24.01 8.50
CA ASN A 206 12.74 -25.09 9.39
C ASN A 206 11.67 -24.79 10.46
N ASN A 207 11.17 -23.56 10.66
CA ASN A 207 10.06 -23.37 11.58
C ASN A 207 9.04 -22.35 11.01
N TRP A 208 7.90 -22.86 10.57
CA TRP A 208 6.78 -22.03 10.09
C TRP A 208 5.96 -21.54 11.27
N THR A 209 6.07 -20.28 11.61
CA THR A 209 5.22 -19.65 12.63
C THR A 209 4.21 -18.76 11.94
N TYR A 210 2.92 -19.03 12.16
CA TYR A 210 1.85 -18.15 11.71
C TYR A 210 1.86 -16.87 12.54
N LEU A 211 2.25 -15.77 11.94
CA LEU A 211 2.26 -14.47 12.59
C LEU A 211 1.07 -13.65 12.12
N THR A 212 0.32 -13.12 13.05
CA THR A 212 -0.71 -12.13 12.76
C THR A 212 -0.10 -10.75 12.80
N ALA A 213 0.01 -10.11 11.65
CA ALA A 213 0.55 -8.76 11.54
C ALA A 213 -0.51 -7.81 10.96
N ARG A 214 -0.40 -6.52 11.29
CA ARG A 214 -1.15 -5.42 10.67
C ARG A 214 -0.19 -4.50 9.96
N ASN A 215 -0.58 -4.03 8.80
CA ASN A 215 0.10 -2.93 8.13
C ASN A 215 -0.53 -1.60 8.56
N TYR A 216 0.31 -0.59 8.64
CA TYR A 216 -0.12 0.78 8.88
C TYR A 216 0.40 1.65 7.73
N PRO A 217 -0.25 1.60 6.54
CA PRO A 217 0.19 2.38 5.42
C PRO A 217 -0.25 3.84 5.57
N ILE A 218 0.69 4.73 5.30
CA ILE A 218 0.45 6.14 5.03
C ILE A 218 0.65 6.32 3.53
N CYS A 219 -0.35 6.86 2.84
CA CYS A 219 -0.28 7.18 1.42
C CYS A 219 -0.27 8.69 1.26
N ILE A 220 0.64 9.21 0.44
CA ILE A 220 0.65 10.61 0.02
C ILE A 220 0.52 10.59 -1.49
N THR A 221 -0.55 11.18 -2.02
CA THR A 221 -0.83 11.19 -3.46
C THR A 221 -1.01 12.61 -3.98
N ILE A 222 -0.69 12.77 -5.24
CA ILE A 222 -1.03 13.94 -6.03
C ILE A 222 -1.90 13.49 -7.20
N GLY A 223 -2.99 14.21 -7.45
CA GLY A 223 -3.94 13.92 -8.50
C GLY A 223 -4.38 15.18 -9.23
N TYR A 224 -5.05 14.97 -10.35
CA TYR A 224 -5.70 16.05 -11.10
C TYR A 224 -7.18 15.75 -11.25
N LYS A 225 -8.00 16.69 -10.81
CA LYS A 225 -9.46 16.54 -10.74
C LYS A 225 -10.13 17.06 -12.00
N PHE A 226 -10.63 16.15 -12.82
CA PHE A 226 -11.45 16.47 -14.00
C PHE A 226 -12.91 16.55 -13.55
N ARG A 227 -13.53 17.72 -13.69
CA ARG A 227 -14.96 17.90 -13.45
C ARG A 227 -15.72 17.60 -14.74
N LEU A 228 -16.60 16.61 -14.69
CA LEU A 228 -17.36 16.09 -15.84
C LEU A 228 -18.68 16.83 -16.03
#